data_95a0f7d616c7c31cda5f6b4616fc55d8
#
_entry.id   95a0f7d616c7c31cda5f6b4616fc55d8
#
_cell.length_a   1.000
_cell.length_b   1.000
_cell.length_c   1.000
_cell.angle_alpha   90.00
_cell.angle_beta   90.00
_cell.angle_gamma   90.00
#
_symmetry.space_group_name_H-M   'P 1'
#
loop_
_entity.id
_entity.type
_entity.pdbx_description
1 polymer ?
#
loop_
_entity_poly.entity_id
_entity_poly.type
_entity_poly.pdbx_seq_one_letter_code
_entity_poly.pdbx_strand_id
1 'polypeptide(L)'
;MFDLTGKRALVTGATGGIGGAIAKALHAQGATVCISGTREEKLNELAAELGDRVHVATCNLGDLESVVALAKAAEEAMGGVDILVNNAGLTRDTLAMRLKDEDWQSVLDVNLTAGFKLAQALLKGMMKARSGRIIGISSIVGVTGNPGQANYCASKAGMIGWSKSLAQEVGSRGITVNCVAPGFIATPMTDELPEAQKEKLLAAIPAGKLGSSEDIAASVV
;
A
#
# COMPACT_ATOMS: atom_id res chain seq x y z
N MET A 1 18.25 -15.00 -1.80
CA MET A 1 18.77 -13.62 -1.79
C MET A 1 17.89 -12.71 -0.92
N PHE A 2 16.59 -12.89 -0.95
CA PHE A 2 15.64 -12.09 -0.18
C PHE A 2 15.02 -12.90 0.98
N ASP A 3 15.87 -13.39 1.88
CA ASP A 3 15.40 -14.08 3.08
C ASP A 3 14.88 -13.07 4.10
N LEU A 4 13.59 -13.16 4.41
CA LEU A 4 12.89 -12.33 5.39
C LEU A 4 12.54 -13.11 6.68
N THR A 5 13.17 -14.24 6.91
CA THR A 5 12.98 -15.01 8.14
C THR A 5 13.20 -14.13 9.38
N GLY A 6 12.23 -14.13 10.29
CA GLY A 6 12.24 -13.29 11.49
C GLY A 6 11.88 -11.81 11.26
N LYS A 7 11.57 -11.38 10.04
CA LYS A 7 11.03 -10.04 9.74
C LYS A 7 9.51 -10.03 9.92
N ARG A 8 8.99 -8.88 10.32
CA ARG A 8 7.58 -8.66 10.65
C ARG A 8 7.05 -7.55 9.76
N ALA A 9 6.06 -7.87 8.93
CA ALA A 9 5.53 -6.94 7.93
C ALA A 9 4.06 -6.61 8.20
N LEU A 10 3.71 -5.32 8.20
CA LEU A 10 2.34 -4.84 8.17
C LEU A 10 1.99 -4.45 6.73
N VAL A 11 0.95 -5.07 6.16
CA VAL A 11 0.47 -4.79 4.80
C VAL A 11 -0.96 -4.27 4.86
N THR A 12 -1.20 -3.02 4.43
CA THR A 12 -2.53 -2.45 4.35
C THR A 12 -3.19 -2.73 2.99
N GLY A 13 -4.53 -2.84 2.97
CA GLY A 13 -5.27 -3.14 1.75
C GLY A 13 -4.99 -4.56 1.21
N ALA A 14 -4.67 -5.50 2.08
CA ALA A 14 -4.33 -6.88 1.73
C ALA A 14 -5.49 -7.69 1.12
N THR A 15 -6.71 -7.18 1.18
CA THR A 15 -7.87 -7.78 0.51
C THR A 15 -7.98 -7.44 -0.97
N GLY A 16 -7.13 -6.54 -1.49
CA GLY A 16 -7.01 -6.20 -2.92
C GLY A 16 -5.95 -7.05 -3.62
N GLY A 17 -5.95 -7.08 -4.97
CA GLY A 17 -5.04 -7.89 -5.77
C GLY A 17 -3.56 -7.62 -5.45
N ILE A 18 -3.14 -6.35 -5.52
CA ILE A 18 -1.74 -5.95 -5.24
C ILE A 18 -1.37 -6.23 -3.78
N GLY A 19 -2.20 -5.79 -2.83
CA GLY A 19 -1.90 -5.99 -1.41
C GLY A 19 -1.85 -7.45 -0.99
N GLY A 20 -2.73 -8.28 -1.52
CA GLY A 20 -2.72 -9.74 -1.31
C GLY A 20 -1.46 -10.39 -1.90
N ALA A 21 -1.07 -10.03 -3.13
CA ALA A 21 0.16 -10.53 -3.75
C ALA A 21 1.41 -10.12 -2.96
N ILE A 22 1.47 -8.87 -2.46
CA ILE A 22 2.57 -8.40 -1.60
C ILE A 22 2.63 -9.22 -0.30
N ALA A 23 1.50 -9.42 0.38
CA ALA A 23 1.45 -10.21 1.60
C ALA A 23 1.95 -11.64 1.39
N LYS A 24 1.50 -12.28 0.31
CA LYS A 24 1.95 -13.63 -0.10
C LYS A 24 3.45 -13.67 -0.39
N ALA A 25 3.97 -12.70 -1.13
CA ALA A 25 5.38 -12.65 -1.49
C ALA A 25 6.29 -12.46 -0.25
N LEU A 26 5.96 -11.53 0.65
CA LEU A 26 6.69 -11.32 1.90
C LEU A 26 6.64 -12.57 2.79
N HIS A 27 5.47 -13.21 2.91
CA HIS A 27 5.27 -14.44 3.67
C HIS A 27 6.09 -15.61 3.09
N ALA A 28 6.10 -15.77 1.77
CA ALA A 28 6.86 -16.82 1.07
C ALA A 28 8.39 -16.66 1.27
N GLN A 29 8.87 -15.43 1.50
CA GLN A 29 10.26 -15.15 1.84
C GLN A 29 10.58 -15.32 3.35
N GLY A 30 9.63 -15.80 4.13
CA GLY A 30 9.85 -16.14 5.55
C GLY A 30 9.36 -15.07 6.56
N ALA A 31 8.80 -13.96 6.11
CA ALA A 31 8.28 -12.94 7.02
C ALA A 31 7.03 -13.42 7.78
N THR A 32 6.86 -12.93 9.01
CA THR A 32 5.54 -12.90 9.66
C THR A 32 4.78 -11.70 9.14
N VAL A 33 3.53 -11.88 8.72
CA VAL A 33 2.74 -10.80 8.12
C VAL A 33 1.51 -10.47 8.96
N CYS A 34 1.27 -9.19 9.21
CA CYS A 34 -0.02 -8.68 9.67
C CYS A 34 -0.74 -8.08 8.45
N ILE A 35 -1.86 -8.69 8.08
CA ILE A 35 -2.67 -8.27 6.93
C ILE A 35 -3.84 -7.42 7.40
N SER A 36 -4.04 -6.25 6.77
CA SER A 36 -5.07 -5.31 7.17
C SER A 36 -5.94 -4.85 5.99
N GLY A 37 -7.18 -4.58 6.29
CA GLY A 37 -8.21 -4.10 5.38
C GLY A 37 -9.55 -3.96 6.08
N THR A 38 -10.59 -3.58 5.36
CA THR A 38 -11.95 -3.39 5.91
C THR A 38 -12.81 -4.65 5.80
N ARG A 39 -12.48 -5.61 4.93
CA ARG A 39 -13.26 -6.81 4.66
C ARG A 39 -12.69 -8.00 5.43
N GLU A 40 -13.19 -8.21 6.65
CA GLU A 40 -12.67 -9.23 7.57
C GLU A 40 -12.72 -10.65 6.98
N GLU A 41 -13.81 -11.02 6.30
CA GLU A 41 -13.94 -12.34 5.66
C GLU A 41 -12.81 -12.58 4.65
N LYS A 42 -12.50 -11.58 3.80
CA LYS A 42 -11.42 -11.68 2.82
C LYS A 42 -10.03 -11.74 3.46
N LEU A 43 -9.83 -11.08 4.59
CA LEU A 43 -8.60 -11.20 5.35
C LEU A 43 -8.46 -12.61 5.95
N ASN A 44 -9.54 -13.17 6.47
CA ASN A 44 -9.54 -14.53 7.03
C ASN A 44 -9.33 -15.60 5.94
N GLU A 45 -9.89 -15.42 4.73
CA GLU A 45 -9.61 -16.28 3.58
C GLU A 45 -8.10 -16.26 3.24
N LEU A 46 -7.51 -15.07 3.15
CA LEU A 46 -6.08 -14.92 2.87
C LEU A 46 -5.23 -15.50 4.01
N ALA A 47 -5.61 -15.29 5.26
CA ALA A 47 -4.92 -15.86 6.40
C ALA A 47 -4.96 -17.40 6.39
N ALA A 48 -6.09 -18.00 6.05
CA ALA A 48 -6.22 -19.44 5.90
C ALA A 48 -5.34 -20.01 4.77
N GLU A 49 -5.20 -19.25 3.66
CA GLU A 49 -4.30 -19.62 2.56
C GLU A 49 -2.82 -19.56 2.97
N LEU A 50 -2.43 -18.56 3.75
CA LEU A 50 -1.06 -18.38 4.23
C LEU A 50 -0.69 -19.40 5.32
N GLY A 51 -1.64 -19.80 6.15
CA GLY A 51 -1.48 -20.82 7.19
C GLY A 51 -0.83 -20.28 8.47
N ASP A 52 0.47 -20.36 8.59
CA ASP A 52 1.24 -19.88 9.75
C ASP A 52 1.77 -18.44 9.57
N ARG A 53 2.40 -17.89 10.60
CA ARG A 53 3.06 -16.56 10.56
C ARG A 53 2.21 -15.44 9.95
N VAL A 54 0.90 -15.49 10.18
CA VAL A 54 -0.06 -14.48 9.72
C VAL A 54 -0.95 -14.00 10.86
N HIS A 55 -1.18 -12.70 10.91
CA HIS A 55 -2.12 -12.04 11.82
C HIS A 55 -3.10 -11.19 11.02
N VAL A 56 -4.33 -11.12 11.47
CA VAL A 56 -5.40 -10.31 10.85
C VAL A 56 -5.72 -9.13 11.75
N ALA A 57 -5.74 -7.93 11.16
CA ALA A 57 -6.15 -6.71 11.84
C ALA A 57 -7.05 -5.87 10.92
N THR A 58 -8.35 -5.83 11.21
CA THR A 58 -9.29 -4.97 10.47
C THR A 58 -9.04 -3.51 10.80
N CYS A 59 -9.10 -2.64 9.80
CA CYS A 59 -8.91 -1.20 9.97
C CYS A 59 -9.65 -0.41 8.90
N ASN A 60 -10.32 0.65 9.33
CA ASN A 60 -10.82 1.71 8.46
C ASN A 60 -9.79 2.85 8.42
N LEU A 61 -9.05 2.96 7.33
CA LEU A 61 -8.02 4.00 7.18
C LEU A 61 -8.59 5.43 7.02
N GLY A 62 -9.90 5.59 6.85
CA GLY A 62 -10.57 6.89 6.93
C GLY A 62 -10.76 7.40 8.36
N ASP A 63 -10.48 6.57 9.36
CA ASP A 63 -10.55 6.92 10.79
C ASP A 63 -9.14 6.88 11.40
N LEU A 64 -8.63 8.04 11.80
CA LEU A 64 -7.27 8.17 12.32
C LEU A 64 -7.06 7.47 13.67
N GLU A 65 -8.10 7.30 14.50
CA GLU A 65 -8.01 6.52 15.73
C GLU A 65 -7.83 5.04 15.40
N SER A 66 -8.57 4.53 14.42
CA SER A 66 -8.42 3.18 13.89
C SER A 66 -7.02 2.94 13.30
N VAL A 67 -6.45 3.93 12.64
CA VAL A 67 -5.08 3.86 12.07
C VAL A 67 -4.03 3.69 13.18
N VAL A 68 -4.12 4.48 14.25
CA VAL A 68 -3.20 4.38 15.39
C VAL A 68 -3.37 3.04 16.12
N ALA A 69 -4.62 2.59 16.28
CA ALA A 69 -4.93 1.30 16.87
C ALA A 69 -4.36 0.13 16.05
N LEU A 70 -4.41 0.22 14.70
CA LEU A 70 -3.80 -0.78 13.81
C LEU A 70 -2.29 -0.91 14.04
N ALA A 71 -1.56 0.20 14.11
CA ALA A 71 -0.13 0.16 14.36
C ALA A 71 0.20 -0.56 15.67
N LYS A 72 -0.53 -0.23 16.74
CA LYS A 72 -0.38 -0.86 18.05
C LYS A 72 -0.73 -2.36 18.01
N ALA A 73 -1.85 -2.73 17.41
CA ALA A 73 -2.26 -4.13 17.29
C ALA A 73 -1.24 -4.96 16.51
N ALA A 74 -0.67 -4.43 15.44
CA ALA A 74 0.36 -5.10 14.66
C ALA A 74 1.67 -5.29 15.48
N GLU A 75 2.09 -4.26 16.24
CA GLU A 75 3.25 -4.36 17.13
C GLU A 75 3.03 -5.39 18.25
N GLU A 76 1.85 -5.43 18.86
CA GLU A 76 1.50 -6.39 19.92
C GLU A 76 1.43 -7.82 19.38
N ALA A 77 0.81 -8.04 18.21
CA ALA A 77 0.66 -9.37 17.63
C ALA A 77 1.99 -9.99 17.19
N MET A 78 2.92 -9.18 16.66
CA MET A 78 4.18 -9.66 16.09
C MET A 78 5.42 -9.36 16.96
N GLY A 79 5.26 -8.61 18.07
CA GLY A 79 6.39 -8.14 18.88
C GLY A 79 7.17 -6.98 18.24
N GLY A 80 6.57 -6.25 17.31
CA GLY A 80 7.10 -5.10 16.57
C GLY A 80 6.82 -5.19 15.07
N VAL A 81 7.19 -4.15 14.32
CA VAL A 81 7.02 -4.09 12.85
C VAL A 81 8.34 -3.63 12.23
N ASP A 82 8.90 -4.47 11.35
CA ASP A 82 10.15 -4.18 10.62
C ASP A 82 9.88 -3.59 9.23
N ILE A 83 8.75 -3.98 8.62
CA ILE A 83 8.36 -3.61 7.26
C ILE A 83 6.92 -3.08 7.29
N LEU A 84 6.72 -1.85 6.83
CA LEU A 84 5.40 -1.27 6.60
C LEU A 84 5.17 -1.13 5.10
N VAL A 85 4.08 -1.75 4.59
CA VAL A 85 3.62 -1.55 3.22
C VAL A 85 2.30 -0.78 3.22
N ASN A 86 2.37 0.50 2.88
CA ASN A 86 1.22 1.38 2.67
C ASN A 86 0.66 1.15 1.26
N ASN A 87 -0.19 0.14 1.11
CA ASN A 87 -0.79 -0.22 -0.17
C ASN A 87 -2.27 0.17 -0.28
N ALA A 88 -3.01 0.22 0.82
CA ALA A 88 -4.43 0.58 0.77
C ALA A 88 -4.66 1.93 0.06
N GLY A 89 -5.74 1.99 -0.67
CA GLY A 89 -6.16 3.20 -1.36
C GLY A 89 -7.54 3.06 -1.97
N LEU A 90 -8.17 4.18 -2.21
CA LEU A 90 -9.44 4.29 -2.91
C LEU A 90 -9.38 5.41 -3.95
N THR A 91 -10.30 5.37 -4.90
CA THR A 91 -10.53 6.42 -5.90
C THR A 91 -11.93 7.02 -5.75
N ARG A 92 -12.08 8.28 -6.11
CA ARG A 92 -13.33 9.00 -6.28
C ARG A 92 -13.19 9.86 -7.52
N ASP A 93 -13.29 9.20 -8.68
CA ASP A 93 -12.92 9.77 -9.97
C ASP A 93 -14.08 10.61 -10.51
N THR A 94 -13.80 11.89 -10.77
CA THR A 94 -14.71 12.83 -11.45
C THR A 94 -13.93 14.05 -11.92
N LEU A 95 -14.48 14.79 -12.91
CA LEU A 95 -13.87 16.02 -13.36
C LEU A 95 -13.76 17.05 -12.22
N ALA A 96 -12.67 17.81 -12.19
CA ALA A 96 -12.35 18.74 -11.10
C ALA A 96 -13.51 19.71 -10.76
N MET A 97 -14.25 20.19 -11.78
CA MET A 97 -15.39 21.08 -11.57
C MET A 97 -16.60 20.42 -10.88
N ARG A 98 -16.62 19.10 -10.77
CA ARG A 98 -17.70 18.30 -10.12
C ARG A 98 -17.21 17.59 -8.88
N LEU A 99 -15.92 17.66 -8.56
CA LEU A 99 -15.33 16.99 -7.41
C LEU A 99 -15.84 17.63 -6.12
N LYS A 100 -16.45 16.81 -5.27
CA LYS A 100 -16.94 17.25 -3.96
C LYS A 100 -15.83 17.28 -2.94
N ASP A 101 -15.93 18.17 -1.96
CA ASP A 101 -14.96 18.31 -0.89
C ASP A 101 -14.83 17.02 -0.08
N GLU A 102 -15.93 16.31 0.15
CA GLU A 102 -15.93 15.03 0.89
C GLU A 102 -15.16 13.94 0.14
N ASP A 103 -15.31 13.88 -1.20
CA ASP A 103 -14.60 12.93 -2.04
C ASP A 103 -13.11 13.27 -2.12
N TRP A 104 -12.76 14.56 -2.19
CA TRP A 104 -11.39 15.02 -2.11
C TRP A 104 -10.75 14.60 -0.78
N GLN A 105 -11.37 14.96 0.34
CA GLN A 105 -10.83 14.69 1.67
C GLN A 105 -10.73 13.19 1.96
N SER A 106 -11.77 12.41 1.62
CA SER A 106 -11.78 10.95 1.79
C SER A 106 -10.60 10.27 1.09
N VAL A 107 -10.27 10.70 -0.15
CA VAL A 107 -9.13 10.16 -0.88
C VAL A 107 -7.80 10.55 -0.21
N LEU A 108 -7.66 11.78 0.24
CA LEU A 108 -6.44 12.21 0.95
C LEU A 108 -6.29 11.50 2.30
N ASP A 109 -7.36 11.33 3.06
CA ASP A 109 -7.31 10.68 4.35
C ASP A 109 -6.85 9.23 4.23
N VAL A 110 -7.45 8.47 3.34
CA VAL A 110 -7.13 7.04 3.17
C VAL A 110 -5.78 6.83 2.47
N ASN A 111 -5.53 7.52 1.36
CA ASN A 111 -4.37 7.24 0.51
C ASN A 111 -3.07 7.91 0.99
N LEU A 112 -3.18 9.00 1.74
CA LEU A 112 -2.03 9.83 2.10
C LEU A 112 -1.86 9.93 3.62
N THR A 113 -2.86 10.50 4.31
CA THR A 113 -2.78 10.81 5.74
C THR A 113 -2.61 9.54 6.57
N ALA A 114 -3.40 8.51 6.32
CA ALA A 114 -3.32 7.24 7.04
C ALA A 114 -1.94 6.57 6.91
N GLY A 115 -1.38 6.54 5.70
CA GLY A 115 -0.05 5.97 5.45
C GLY A 115 1.05 6.71 6.20
N PHE A 116 1.00 8.04 6.24
CA PHE A 116 1.92 8.85 7.04
C PHE A 116 1.75 8.57 8.54
N LYS A 117 0.51 8.49 9.04
CA LYS A 117 0.23 8.22 10.45
C LYS A 117 0.69 6.83 10.89
N LEU A 118 0.52 5.80 10.06
CA LEU A 118 1.09 4.47 10.31
C LEU A 118 2.62 4.52 10.39
N ALA A 119 3.26 5.18 9.43
CA ALA A 119 4.70 5.35 9.44
C ALA A 119 5.15 6.06 10.74
N GLN A 120 4.51 7.19 11.09
CA GLN A 120 4.81 7.95 12.31
C GLN A 120 4.69 7.11 13.58
N ALA A 121 3.63 6.29 13.69
CA ALA A 121 3.39 5.43 14.86
C ALA A 121 4.47 4.36 15.03
N LEU A 122 4.95 3.77 13.92
CA LEU A 122 5.93 2.67 13.93
C LEU A 122 7.39 3.15 13.99
N LEU A 123 7.65 4.43 13.66
CA LEU A 123 9.02 4.97 13.61
C LEU A 123 9.80 4.79 14.91
N LYS A 124 9.17 4.96 16.07
CA LYS A 124 9.86 4.83 17.37
C LYS A 124 10.46 3.43 17.54
N GLY A 125 9.72 2.39 17.18
CA GLY A 125 10.18 0.99 17.21
C GLY A 125 11.32 0.76 16.24
N MET A 126 11.18 1.19 14.99
CA MET A 126 12.19 1.06 13.94
C MET A 126 13.48 1.82 14.29
N MET A 127 13.37 3.05 14.83
CA MET A 127 14.52 3.85 15.24
C MET A 127 15.29 3.19 16.40
N LYS A 128 14.58 2.60 17.37
CA LYS A 128 15.19 1.85 18.48
C LYS A 128 15.92 0.59 17.96
N ALA A 129 15.32 -0.11 17.02
CA ALA A 129 15.90 -1.29 16.38
C ALA A 129 17.04 -0.95 15.40
N ARG A 130 17.18 0.33 15.00
CA ARG A 130 18.09 0.81 13.94
C ARG A 130 17.90 0.03 12.62
N SER A 131 16.67 -0.34 12.33
CA SER A 131 16.28 -1.11 11.15
C SER A 131 14.81 -0.88 10.86
N GLY A 132 14.46 -0.65 9.61
CA GLY A 132 13.07 -0.51 9.18
C GLY A 132 12.97 -0.34 7.66
N ARG A 133 11.82 -0.74 7.11
CA ARG A 133 11.46 -0.55 5.70
C ARG A 133 10.06 0.01 5.62
N ILE A 134 9.91 1.18 5.02
CA ILE A 134 8.61 1.79 4.77
C ILE A 134 8.45 1.88 3.26
N ILE A 135 7.40 1.26 2.73
CA ILE A 135 7.17 1.14 1.30
C ILE A 135 5.76 1.66 1.01
N GLY A 136 5.66 2.73 0.21
CA GLY A 136 4.41 3.28 -0.27
C GLY A 136 4.08 2.75 -1.66
N ILE A 137 2.87 2.22 -1.85
CA ILE A 137 2.37 1.91 -3.19
C ILE A 137 1.68 3.16 -3.74
N SER A 138 2.43 3.90 -4.52
CA SER A 138 1.99 5.10 -5.23
C SER A 138 1.25 4.73 -6.52
N SER A 139 1.40 5.50 -7.57
CA SER A 139 0.88 5.23 -8.90
C SER A 139 1.63 6.08 -9.92
N ILE A 140 1.69 5.62 -11.16
CA ILE A 140 2.20 6.41 -12.28
C ILE A 140 1.45 7.74 -12.42
N VAL A 141 0.14 7.76 -12.14
CA VAL A 141 -0.66 8.99 -12.23
C VAL A 141 -0.32 10.02 -11.14
N GLY A 142 0.34 9.60 -10.05
CA GLY A 142 0.94 10.51 -9.08
C GLY A 142 2.14 11.28 -9.63
N VAL A 143 2.71 10.82 -10.76
CA VAL A 143 3.83 11.46 -11.46
C VAL A 143 3.36 12.21 -12.69
N THR A 144 2.48 11.60 -13.49
CA THR A 144 2.05 12.12 -14.80
C THR A 144 0.77 12.96 -14.74
N GLY A 145 -0.05 12.78 -13.70
CA GLY A 145 -1.43 13.23 -13.66
C GLY A 145 -2.35 12.35 -14.51
N ASN A 146 -3.66 12.48 -14.29
CA ASN A 146 -4.68 11.86 -15.12
C ASN A 146 -6.00 12.68 -15.03
N PRO A 147 -6.64 13.02 -16.15
CA PRO A 147 -7.93 13.72 -16.13
C PRO A 147 -8.98 12.96 -15.30
N GLY A 148 -9.72 13.69 -14.46
CA GLY A 148 -10.75 13.11 -13.59
C GLY A 148 -10.23 12.50 -12.29
N GLN A 149 -8.92 12.55 -12.01
CA GLN A 149 -8.29 11.95 -10.81
C GLN A 149 -7.49 12.97 -9.98
N ALA A 150 -7.93 14.21 -9.90
CA ALA A 150 -7.17 15.27 -9.22
C ALA A 150 -6.83 14.91 -7.75
N ASN A 151 -7.80 14.38 -6.99
CA ASN A 151 -7.64 13.93 -5.62
C ASN A 151 -6.69 12.72 -5.51
N TYR A 152 -6.87 11.71 -6.37
CA TYR A 152 -6.02 10.52 -6.38
C TYR A 152 -4.58 10.86 -6.77
N CYS A 153 -4.38 11.64 -7.83
CA CYS A 153 -3.07 12.13 -8.25
C CYS A 153 -2.38 12.91 -7.13
N ALA A 154 -3.11 13.84 -6.48
CA ALA A 154 -2.58 14.61 -5.34
C ALA A 154 -2.15 13.69 -4.19
N SER A 155 -2.96 12.69 -3.83
CA SER A 155 -2.64 11.75 -2.75
C SER A 155 -1.39 10.92 -3.06
N LYS A 156 -1.26 10.41 -4.30
CA LYS A 156 -0.14 9.57 -4.73
C LYS A 156 1.16 10.37 -4.94
N ALA A 157 1.06 11.62 -5.43
CA ALA A 157 2.17 12.56 -5.49
C ALA A 157 2.64 12.97 -4.09
N GLY A 158 1.70 13.26 -3.18
CA GLY A 158 1.99 13.57 -1.79
C GLY A 158 2.72 12.44 -1.07
N MET A 159 2.34 11.18 -1.33
CA MET A 159 3.04 10.01 -0.81
C MET A 159 4.51 9.98 -1.26
N ILE A 160 4.80 10.25 -2.52
CA ILE A 160 6.17 10.35 -3.04
C ILE A 160 6.94 11.47 -2.35
N GLY A 161 6.29 12.62 -2.12
CA GLY A 161 6.89 13.79 -1.49
C GLY A 161 7.32 13.53 -0.04
N TRP A 162 6.39 13.09 0.81
CA TRP A 162 6.70 12.82 2.21
C TRP A 162 7.67 11.64 2.38
N SER A 163 7.60 10.63 1.51
CA SER A 163 8.54 9.52 1.55
C SER A 163 9.99 9.96 1.33
N LYS A 164 10.23 10.86 0.39
CA LYS A 164 11.56 11.44 0.15
C LYS A 164 12.06 12.25 1.36
N SER A 165 11.19 13.04 1.99
CA SER A 165 11.54 13.80 3.19
C SER A 165 11.89 12.87 4.35
N LEU A 166 11.01 11.90 4.63
CA LEU A 166 11.22 10.96 5.72
C LEU A 166 12.47 10.09 5.51
N ALA A 167 12.79 9.69 4.28
CA ALA A 167 14.00 8.92 3.96
C ALA A 167 15.26 9.66 4.38
N GLN A 168 15.33 10.98 4.18
CA GLN A 168 16.46 11.81 4.59
C GLN A 168 16.53 11.95 6.13
N GLU A 169 15.39 12.04 6.79
CA GLU A 169 15.30 12.19 8.24
C GLU A 169 15.78 10.94 8.99
N VAL A 170 15.39 9.75 8.51
CA VAL A 170 15.60 8.48 9.25
C VAL A 170 16.70 7.59 8.68
N GLY A 171 17.31 7.95 7.55
CA GLY A 171 18.33 7.15 6.87
C GLY A 171 19.53 6.80 7.74
N SER A 172 19.99 7.73 8.59
CA SER A 172 21.08 7.50 9.55
C SER A 172 20.75 6.46 10.63
N ARG A 173 19.48 6.06 10.74
CA ARG A 173 18.99 5.01 11.63
C ARG A 173 18.81 3.66 10.96
N GLY A 174 19.30 3.48 9.74
CA GLY A 174 19.15 2.22 9.00
C GLY A 174 17.72 1.94 8.50
N ILE A 175 16.89 3.00 8.44
CA ILE A 175 15.52 2.91 7.97
C ILE A 175 15.49 3.45 6.54
N THR A 176 14.86 2.69 5.61
CA THR A 176 14.64 3.16 4.24
C THR A 176 13.16 3.45 4.01
N VAL A 177 12.88 4.47 3.22
CA VAL A 177 11.51 4.85 2.84
C VAL A 177 11.47 4.99 1.32
N ASN A 178 10.68 4.14 0.67
CA ASN A 178 10.63 4.05 -0.78
C ASN A 178 9.17 4.04 -1.27
N CYS A 179 8.99 4.34 -2.56
CA CYS A 179 7.71 4.20 -3.23
C CYS A 179 7.87 3.30 -4.46
N VAL A 180 6.91 2.40 -4.65
CA VAL A 180 6.65 1.73 -5.91
C VAL A 180 5.50 2.47 -6.58
N ALA A 181 5.65 2.83 -7.86
CA ALA A 181 4.62 3.56 -8.62
C ALA A 181 4.10 2.68 -9.78
N PRO A 182 3.15 1.79 -9.52
CA PRO A 182 2.60 0.92 -10.55
C PRO A 182 2.01 1.73 -11.71
N GLY A 183 2.16 1.20 -12.92
CA GLY A 183 1.38 1.60 -14.07
C GLY A 183 0.01 0.91 -14.06
N PHE A 184 -0.44 0.44 -15.22
CA PHE A 184 -1.67 -0.30 -15.33
C PHE A 184 -1.45 -1.79 -15.01
N ILE A 185 -2.11 -2.25 -13.95
CA ILE A 185 -2.00 -3.62 -13.43
C ILE A 185 -3.31 -4.36 -13.70
N ALA A 186 -3.20 -5.60 -14.19
CA ALA A 186 -4.34 -6.47 -14.38
C ALA A 186 -5.01 -6.75 -13.01
N THR A 187 -6.27 -6.43 -12.92
CA THR A 187 -7.12 -6.65 -11.74
C THR A 187 -8.52 -7.03 -12.22
N PRO A 188 -9.38 -7.62 -11.39
CA PRO A 188 -10.76 -7.88 -11.78
C PRO A 188 -11.49 -6.65 -12.35
N MET A 189 -11.13 -5.46 -11.90
CA MET A 189 -11.70 -4.20 -12.39
C MET A 189 -11.26 -3.88 -13.84
N THR A 190 -10.02 -4.20 -14.23
CA THR A 190 -9.54 -3.99 -15.61
C THR A 190 -10.10 -5.05 -16.58
N ASP A 191 -10.46 -6.23 -16.07
CA ASP A 191 -11.06 -7.30 -16.88
C ASP A 191 -12.48 -6.96 -17.32
N GLU A 192 -13.18 -6.14 -16.55
CA GLU A 192 -14.55 -5.67 -16.84
C GLU A 192 -14.61 -4.47 -17.81
N LEU A 193 -13.47 -3.90 -18.21
CA LEU A 193 -13.44 -2.77 -19.13
C LEU A 193 -13.90 -3.17 -20.54
N PRO A 194 -14.66 -2.30 -21.25
CA PRO A 194 -14.99 -2.50 -22.66
C PRO A 194 -13.72 -2.63 -23.52
N GLU A 195 -13.76 -3.48 -24.54
CA GLU A 195 -12.59 -3.81 -25.38
C GLU A 195 -11.92 -2.59 -25.99
N ALA A 196 -12.68 -1.62 -26.49
CA ALA A 196 -12.17 -0.35 -27.03
C ALA A 196 -11.42 0.51 -25.97
N GLN A 197 -11.73 0.36 -24.68
CA GLN A 197 -10.99 1.01 -23.60
C GLN A 197 -9.72 0.25 -23.27
N LYS A 198 -9.76 -1.09 -23.26
CA LYS A 198 -8.57 -1.94 -23.09
C LYS A 198 -7.54 -1.67 -24.18
N GLU A 199 -7.94 -1.61 -25.44
CA GLU A 199 -7.05 -1.30 -26.57
C GLU A 199 -6.36 0.06 -26.42
N LYS A 200 -7.12 1.10 -26.04
CA LYS A 200 -6.53 2.43 -25.79
C LYS A 200 -5.54 2.42 -24.63
N LEU A 201 -5.84 1.68 -23.59
CA LEU A 201 -4.99 1.54 -22.42
C LEU A 201 -3.70 0.78 -22.77
N LEU A 202 -3.81 -0.32 -23.51
CA LEU A 202 -2.65 -1.10 -23.96
C LEU A 202 -1.78 -0.30 -24.93
N ALA A 203 -2.36 0.50 -25.82
CA ALA A 203 -1.62 1.37 -26.73
C ALA A 203 -0.79 2.45 -26.02
N ALA A 204 -1.19 2.84 -24.80
CA ALA A 204 -0.43 3.79 -23.98
C ALA A 204 0.73 3.15 -23.20
N ILE A 205 0.80 1.82 -23.17
CA ILE A 205 1.84 1.07 -22.46
C ILE A 205 2.92 0.63 -23.45
N PRO A 206 4.18 1.12 -23.37
CA PRO A 206 5.22 0.73 -24.31
C PRO A 206 5.46 -0.79 -24.41
N ALA A 207 5.26 -1.52 -23.31
CA ALA A 207 5.37 -2.98 -23.28
C ALA A 207 4.18 -3.72 -23.94
N GLY A 208 3.12 -3.01 -24.34
CA GLY A 208 1.92 -3.55 -24.98
C GLY A 208 1.09 -4.51 -24.12
N LYS A 209 1.35 -4.59 -22.83
CA LYS A 209 0.64 -5.48 -21.90
C LYS A 209 0.51 -4.85 -20.51
N LEU A 210 -0.53 -5.24 -19.77
CA LEU A 210 -0.67 -4.90 -18.36
C LEU A 210 0.41 -5.60 -17.53
N GLY A 211 0.82 -4.97 -16.42
CA GLY A 211 1.56 -5.65 -15.37
C GLY A 211 0.64 -6.54 -14.52
N SER A 212 1.23 -7.43 -13.74
CA SER A 212 0.52 -8.26 -12.77
C SER A 212 0.69 -7.73 -11.33
N SER A 213 -0.15 -8.19 -10.41
CA SER A 213 0.02 -7.92 -8.99
C SER A 213 1.33 -8.51 -8.46
N GLU A 214 1.79 -9.59 -9.04
CA GLU A 214 3.04 -10.29 -8.72
C GLU A 214 4.26 -9.46 -9.14
N ASP A 215 4.21 -8.71 -10.25
CA ASP A 215 5.28 -7.80 -10.65
C ASP A 215 5.51 -6.71 -9.58
N ILE A 216 4.41 -6.20 -9.01
CA ILE A 216 4.47 -5.22 -7.93
C ILE A 216 4.97 -5.86 -6.64
N ALA A 217 4.50 -7.06 -6.32
CA ALA A 217 4.97 -7.80 -5.15
C ALA A 217 6.46 -8.10 -5.21
N ALA A 218 6.98 -8.50 -6.37
CA ALA A 218 8.40 -8.72 -6.61
C ALA A 218 9.24 -7.44 -6.46
N SER A 219 8.64 -6.26 -6.76
CA SER A 219 9.31 -4.97 -6.58
C SER A 219 9.35 -4.51 -5.13
N VAL A 220 8.50 -5.08 -4.26
CA VAL A 220 8.43 -4.76 -2.82
C VAL A 220 9.39 -5.64 -2.02
N VAL A 221 9.60 -6.89 -2.40
CA VAL A 221 10.54 -7.84 -1.76
C VAL A 221 11.99 -7.48 -2.09
#